data_93b58af58a4d62f7ff4e8f0b2cad7630
#
_entry.id   93b58af58a4d62f7ff4e8f0b2cad7630
#
_cell.length_a   1.000
_cell.length_b   1.000
_cell.length_c   1.000
_cell.angle_alpha   90.00
_cell.angle_beta   90.00
_cell.angle_gamma   90.00
#
_symmetry.space_group_name_H-M   'P 1'
#
loop_
_entity.id
_entity.type
_entity.pdbx_description
1 polymer ?
#
loop_
_entity_poly.entity_id
_entity_poly.type
_entity_poly.pdbx_seq_one_letter_code
_entity_poly.pdbx_strand_id
1 'polypeptide(L)'
;DENVFPMKHKKEWDGDKLFDSLYEALRTFLLANAIRDIRDVEKNTHRSMLINMSRFTKVQSVIMDIVQSHVDEVKRNVKQTHKFPKAYALTNPIIKDLKKTFDKQFSSFQYSLDGVTWDEVFAQLYDAISKIKIVVVNSGKNSSKLNYDDNKDGLRVIAVGGLALSRGLTLEGLMTSYFYRNTSTFDVLMQMGRWFGYREGYDDLCRIWLTKTSYSYYKYIYKSTEALTSDIRTMGLEKRNP
;
A
#
# COMPACT_ATOMS: atom_id res chain seq x y z
N ASP A 1 -13.86 -5.31 -11.21
CA ASP A 1 -15.34 -5.44 -11.19
C ASP A 1 -15.97 -4.05 -11.13
N GLU A 2 -16.27 -3.48 -12.31
CA GLU A 2 -16.77 -2.11 -12.43
C GLU A 2 -18.14 -1.90 -11.75
N ASN A 3 -18.83 -2.97 -11.39
CA ASN A 3 -20.09 -2.89 -10.66
C ASN A 3 -19.91 -2.47 -9.20
N VAL A 4 -18.77 -2.76 -8.60
CA VAL A 4 -18.45 -2.41 -7.21
C VAL A 4 -17.97 -0.95 -7.11
N PHE A 5 -17.02 -0.58 -7.97
CA PHE A 5 -16.47 0.78 -8.02
C PHE A 5 -16.18 1.15 -9.49
N PRO A 6 -17.06 1.90 -10.16
CA PRO A 6 -16.89 2.25 -11.57
C PRO A 6 -15.64 3.12 -11.81
N MET A 7 -14.88 2.84 -12.86
CA MET A 7 -13.73 3.67 -13.27
C MET A 7 -14.14 5.13 -13.51
N LYS A 8 -15.34 5.33 -14.08
CA LYS A 8 -15.93 6.66 -14.32
C LYS A 8 -16.98 7.03 -13.27
N HIS A 9 -16.68 6.73 -11.99
CA HIS A 9 -17.57 7.11 -10.89
C HIS A 9 -17.77 8.63 -10.80
N LYS A 10 -18.93 9.02 -10.32
CA LYS A 10 -19.29 10.43 -10.06
C LYS A 10 -18.88 10.82 -8.64
N LYS A 11 -18.96 12.13 -8.35
CA LYS A 11 -18.65 12.69 -7.02
C LYS A 11 -19.65 12.28 -5.93
N GLU A 12 -20.81 11.75 -6.33
CA GLU A 12 -21.89 11.29 -5.46
C GLU A 12 -21.82 9.78 -5.15
N TRP A 13 -20.78 9.07 -5.64
CA TRP A 13 -20.63 7.64 -5.34
C TRP A 13 -20.57 7.42 -3.82
N ASP A 14 -21.40 6.52 -3.32
CA ASP A 14 -21.63 6.20 -1.91
C ASP A 14 -21.75 4.69 -1.66
N GLY A 15 -21.06 3.88 -2.46
CA GLY A 15 -21.05 2.42 -2.32
C GLY A 15 -20.57 1.96 -0.93
N ASP A 16 -20.95 0.75 -0.58
CA ASP A 16 -20.68 0.11 0.72
C ASP A 16 -19.55 -0.94 0.67
N LYS A 17 -19.06 -1.26 -0.53
CA LYS A 17 -18.02 -2.27 -0.77
C LYS A 17 -16.95 -1.77 -1.70
N LEU A 18 -15.76 -2.36 -1.56
CA LEU A 18 -14.62 -2.15 -2.44
C LEU A 18 -14.15 -3.50 -3.02
N PHE A 19 -13.12 -3.46 -3.84
CA PHE A 19 -12.61 -4.65 -4.50
C PHE A 19 -11.96 -5.63 -3.52
N ASP A 20 -12.09 -6.93 -3.77
CA ASP A 20 -11.39 -7.97 -3.02
C ASP A 20 -9.87 -7.78 -3.05
N SER A 21 -9.35 -7.26 -4.18
CA SER A 21 -7.93 -6.92 -4.31
C SER A 21 -7.49 -5.78 -3.38
N LEU A 22 -8.38 -4.83 -3.03
CA LEU A 22 -8.06 -3.82 -2.02
C LEU A 22 -8.05 -4.42 -0.62
N TYR A 23 -9.00 -5.30 -0.30
CA TYR A 23 -8.99 -6.01 0.98
C TYR A 23 -7.74 -6.91 1.12
N GLU A 24 -7.29 -7.53 0.02
CA GLU A 24 -6.01 -8.25 0.01
C GLU A 24 -4.83 -7.29 0.25
N ALA A 25 -4.80 -6.12 -0.39
CA ALA A 25 -3.76 -5.11 -0.19
C ALA A 25 -3.74 -4.59 1.26
N LEU A 26 -4.91 -4.38 1.88
CA LEU A 26 -5.02 -4.02 3.28
C LEU A 26 -4.42 -5.11 4.19
N ARG A 27 -4.85 -6.38 4.02
CA ARG A 27 -4.28 -7.50 4.77
C ARG A 27 -2.77 -7.61 4.59
N THR A 28 -2.27 -7.39 3.38
CA THR A 28 -0.83 -7.39 3.09
C THR A 28 -0.10 -6.31 3.89
N PHE A 29 -0.64 -5.09 3.93
CA PHE A 29 -0.05 -4.01 4.74
C PHE A 29 -0.07 -4.33 6.24
N LEU A 30 -1.17 -4.90 6.76
CA LEU A 30 -1.27 -5.31 8.17
C LEU A 30 -0.19 -6.36 8.52
N LEU A 31 -0.03 -7.37 7.67
CA LEU A 31 0.97 -8.42 7.83
C LEU A 31 2.41 -7.89 7.71
N ALA A 32 2.68 -7.01 6.73
CA ALA A 32 3.97 -6.38 6.56
C ALA A 32 4.39 -5.56 7.81
N ASN A 33 3.43 -4.92 8.49
CA ASN A 33 3.72 -4.25 9.77
C ASN A 33 4.19 -5.23 10.85
N ALA A 34 3.54 -6.40 10.97
CA ALA A 34 3.95 -7.42 11.93
C ALA A 34 5.32 -8.02 11.59
N ILE A 35 5.58 -8.31 10.32
CA ILE A 35 6.88 -8.83 9.85
C ILE A 35 7.99 -7.81 10.17
N ARG A 36 7.77 -6.52 9.91
CA ARG A 36 8.75 -5.48 10.26
C ARG A 36 8.96 -5.36 11.77
N ASP A 37 7.93 -5.51 12.60
CA ASP A 37 8.09 -5.51 14.06
C ASP A 37 8.95 -6.67 14.58
N ILE A 38 8.97 -7.79 13.86
CA ILE A 38 9.81 -8.95 14.17
C ILE A 38 11.27 -8.70 13.75
N ARG A 39 11.46 -8.10 12.56
CA ARG A 39 12.78 -7.88 11.95
C ARG A 39 13.50 -6.63 12.47
N ASP A 40 12.74 -5.53 12.63
CA ASP A 40 13.31 -4.21 12.95
C ASP A 40 13.72 -4.16 14.42
N VAL A 41 15.00 -3.99 14.67
CA VAL A 41 15.54 -3.66 15.99
C VAL A 41 15.03 -2.29 16.45
N GLU A 42 14.89 -1.35 15.52
CA GLU A 42 14.32 -0.02 15.75
C GLU A 42 12.82 -0.02 15.42
N LYS A 43 11.97 -0.19 16.43
CA LYS A 43 10.51 -0.26 16.29
C LYS A 43 9.84 1.07 15.92
N ASN A 44 10.57 2.17 15.92
CA ASN A 44 10.05 3.53 15.79
C ASN A 44 10.09 4.07 14.35
N THR A 45 10.04 3.20 13.35
CA THR A 45 10.04 3.59 11.94
C THR A 45 8.64 3.88 11.42
N HIS A 46 8.51 4.88 10.56
CA HIS A 46 7.26 5.17 9.87
C HIS A 46 6.89 4.05 8.89
N ARG A 47 5.59 3.77 8.76
CA ARG A 47 5.05 2.71 7.89
C ARG A 47 3.76 3.19 7.25
N SER A 48 3.76 3.26 5.95
CA SER A 48 2.64 3.85 5.22
C SER A 48 2.08 2.90 4.17
N MET A 49 0.76 3.00 3.98
CA MET A 49 0.05 2.47 2.82
C MET A 49 -0.62 3.63 2.09
N LEU A 50 -0.61 3.57 0.76
CA LEU A 50 -1.28 4.52 -0.11
C LEU A 50 -2.47 3.88 -0.81
N ILE A 51 -3.64 4.52 -0.75
CA ILE A 51 -4.83 4.17 -1.53
C ILE A 51 -5.20 5.36 -2.42
N ASN A 52 -5.05 5.18 -3.74
CA ASN A 52 -5.41 6.19 -4.74
C ASN A 52 -6.46 5.62 -5.69
N MET A 53 -7.75 5.91 -5.42
CA MET A 53 -8.87 5.41 -6.20
C MET A 53 -9.72 6.51 -6.81
N SER A 54 -9.83 7.67 -6.17
CA SER A 54 -10.71 8.74 -6.60
C SER A 54 -10.02 10.11 -6.54
N ARG A 55 -10.48 11.01 -7.44
CA ARG A 55 -10.13 12.44 -7.39
C ARG A 55 -11.09 13.27 -6.52
N PHE A 56 -12.25 12.71 -6.19
CA PHE A 56 -13.30 13.43 -5.48
C PHE A 56 -13.14 13.23 -3.98
N THR A 57 -13.05 14.33 -3.23
CA THR A 57 -12.83 14.30 -1.78
C THR A 57 -13.94 13.59 -1.03
N LYS A 58 -15.22 13.79 -1.44
CA LYS A 58 -16.35 13.07 -0.85
C LYS A 58 -16.20 11.55 -1.01
N VAL A 59 -15.82 11.09 -2.19
CA VAL A 59 -15.60 9.67 -2.46
C VAL A 59 -14.41 9.12 -1.67
N GLN A 60 -13.34 9.92 -1.50
CA GLN A 60 -12.21 9.54 -0.65
C GLN A 60 -12.64 9.33 0.81
N SER A 61 -13.56 10.14 1.32
CA SER A 61 -14.11 9.95 2.67
C SER A 61 -14.93 8.66 2.77
N VAL A 62 -15.77 8.35 1.79
CA VAL A 62 -16.52 7.08 1.74
C VAL A 62 -15.57 5.89 1.70
N ILE A 63 -14.53 5.94 0.86
CA ILE A 63 -13.49 4.90 0.81
C ILE A 63 -12.80 4.74 2.17
N MET A 64 -12.45 5.85 2.82
CA MET A 64 -11.85 5.83 4.16
C MET A 64 -12.77 5.12 5.17
N ASP A 65 -14.07 5.43 5.18
CA ASP A 65 -15.02 4.84 6.12
C ASP A 65 -15.15 3.32 5.91
N ILE A 66 -15.18 2.85 4.66
CA ILE A 66 -15.20 1.41 4.34
C ILE A 66 -13.89 0.74 4.78
N VAL A 67 -12.74 1.37 4.49
CA VAL A 67 -11.42 0.86 4.89
C VAL A 67 -11.30 0.83 6.42
N GLN A 68 -11.77 1.88 7.12
CA GLN A 68 -11.77 1.94 8.58
C GLN A 68 -12.60 0.79 9.17
N SER A 69 -13.82 0.60 8.66
CA SER A 69 -14.71 -0.47 9.12
C SER A 69 -14.09 -1.85 8.96
N HIS A 70 -13.45 -2.11 7.82
CA HIS A 70 -12.77 -3.38 7.56
C HIS A 70 -11.54 -3.58 8.47
N VAL A 71 -10.70 -2.56 8.62
CA VAL A 71 -9.51 -2.63 9.48
C VAL A 71 -9.91 -2.83 10.95
N ASP A 72 -10.98 -2.17 11.41
CA ASP A 72 -11.49 -2.33 12.77
C ASP A 72 -12.09 -3.73 13.00
N GLU A 73 -12.73 -4.31 11.98
CA GLU A 73 -13.17 -5.70 12.00
C GLU A 73 -11.99 -6.65 12.17
N VAL A 74 -10.92 -6.47 11.38
CA VAL A 74 -9.69 -7.26 11.49
C VAL A 74 -9.07 -7.10 12.87
N LYS A 75 -8.93 -5.87 13.38
CA LYS A 75 -8.40 -5.60 14.73
C LYS A 75 -9.19 -6.31 15.83
N ARG A 76 -10.53 -6.28 15.76
CA ARG A 76 -11.40 -6.98 16.74
C ARG A 76 -11.18 -8.49 16.70
N ASN A 77 -11.18 -9.09 15.51
CA ASN A 77 -11.00 -10.54 15.36
C ASN A 77 -9.61 -11.00 15.82
N VAL A 78 -8.55 -10.27 15.46
CA VAL A 78 -7.19 -10.55 15.93
C VAL A 78 -7.12 -10.43 17.46
N LYS A 79 -7.68 -9.37 18.05
CA LYS A 79 -7.74 -9.18 19.52
C LYS A 79 -8.45 -10.33 20.22
N GLN A 80 -9.50 -10.87 19.63
CA GLN A 80 -10.26 -11.98 20.22
C GLN A 80 -9.52 -13.31 20.12
N THR A 81 -8.71 -13.50 19.08
CA THR A 81 -8.12 -14.81 18.77
C THR A 81 -6.64 -14.95 19.10
N HIS A 82 -5.89 -13.85 19.28
CA HIS A 82 -4.42 -13.89 19.43
C HIS A 82 -3.92 -14.72 20.62
N LYS A 83 -4.74 -14.93 21.65
CA LYS A 83 -4.40 -15.75 22.83
C LYS A 83 -4.84 -17.21 22.73
N PHE A 84 -5.58 -17.57 21.69
CA PHE A 84 -6.08 -18.93 21.52
C PHE A 84 -5.08 -19.82 20.74
N PRO A 85 -5.17 -21.15 20.90
CA PRO A 85 -4.41 -22.07 20.06
C PRO A 85 -4.67 -21.80 18.57
N LYS A 86 -3.63 -21.89 17.74
CA LYS A 86 -3.66 -21.57 16.30
C LYS A 86 -4.77 -22.29 15.54
N ALA A 87 -4.96 -23.60 15.83
CA ALA A 87 -6.00 -24.39 15.20
C ALA A 87 -7.41 -23.76 15.41
N TYR A 88 -7.63 -23.24 16.62
CA TYR A 88 -8.87 -22.54 16.93
C TYR A 88 -8.92 -21.16 16.23
N ALA A 89 -7.84 -20.39 16.26
CA ALA A 89 -7.79 -19.09 15.61
C ALA A 89 -8.08 -19.19 14.10
N LEU A 90 -7.60 -20.23 13.44
CA LEU A 90 -7.83 -20.49 12.00
C LEU A 90 -9.27 -20.93 11.67
N THR A 91 -10.13 -21.20 12.65
CA THR A 91 -11.58 -21.37 12.39
C THR A 91 -12.27 -20.03 12.11
N ASN A 92 -11.67 -18.93 12.55
CA ASN A 92 -12.18 -17.59 12.26
C ASN A 92 -11.89 -17.22 10.80
N PRO A 93 -12.91 -16.82 9.98
CA PRO A 93 -12.73 -16.49 8.57
C PRO A 93 -11.72 -15.39 8.33
N ILE A 94 -11.71 -14.34 9.16
CA ILE A 94 -10.77 -13.20 9.02
C ILE A 94 -9.32 -13.65 9.23
N ILE A 95 -9.07 -14.50 10.23
CA ILE A 95 -7.73 -15.04 10.48
C ILE A 95 -7.30 -15.99 9.36
N LYS A 96 -8.23 -16.78 8.83
CA LYS A 96 -7.98 -17.65 7.68
C LYS A 96 -7.62 -16.84 6.43
N ASP A 97 -8.28 -15.71 6.19
CA ASP A 97 -7.96 -14.82 5.07
C ASP A 97 -6.61 -14.11 5.25
N LEU A 98 -6.26 -13.73 6.48
CA LEU A 98 -4.92 -13.21 6.79
C LEU A 98 -3.84 -14.27 6.50
N LYS A 99 -4.05 -15.53 6.96
CA LYS A 99 -3.11 -16.64 6.68
C LYS A 99 -2.96 -16.89 5.19
N LYS A 100 -4.07 -16.94 4.44
CA LYS A 100 -4.07 -17.10 2.98
C LYS A 100 -3.31 -15.96 2.30
N THR A 101 -3.48 -14.72 2.78
CA THR A 101 -2.76 -13.56 2.25
C THR A 101 -1.25 -13.66 2.57
N PHE A 102 -0.89 -14.10 3.78
CA PHE A 102 0.50 -14.35 4.16
C PHE A 102 1.17 -15.37 3.23
N ASP A 103 0.51 -16.51 3.02
CA ASP A 103 1.03 -17.57 2.15
C ASP A 103 1.22 -17.09 0.71
N LYS A 104 0.25 -16.34 0.18
CA LYS A 104 0.29 -15.82 -1.19
C LYS A 104 1.34 -14.73 -1.37
N GLN A 105 1.44 -13.79 -0.43
CA GLN A 105 2.21 -12.56 -0.62
C GLN A 105 3.64 -12.65 -0.07
N PHE A 106 3.90 -13.54 0.86
CA PHE A 106 5.17 -13.59 1.56
C PHE A 106 5.85 -14.96 1.50
N SER A 107 5.11 -16.08 1.65
CA SER A 107 5.73 -17.43 1.66
C SER A 107 6.11 -17.94 0.27
N SER A 108 5.46 -17.46 -0.79
CA SER A 108 5.65 -17.96 -2.16
C SER A 108 6.75 -17.23 -2.94
N PHE A 109 7.37 -16.19 -2.37
CA PHE A 109 8.47 -15.48 -3.02
C PHE A 109 9.82 -16.10 -2.69
N GLN A 110 10.74 -16.10 -3.69
CA GLN A 110 12.11 -16.59 -3.57
C GLN A 110 12.97 -15.86 -2.51
N TYR A 111 12.48 -14.71 -2.04
CA TYR A 111 13.14 -13.94 -0.99
C TYR A 111 12.74 -14.52 0.36
N SER A 112 13.71 -15.09 1.04
CA SER A 112 13.57 -15.52 2.43
C SER A 112 13.04 -14.35 3.26
N LEU A 113 11.96 -14.59 4.02
CA LEU A 113 11.49 -13.67 5.06
C LEU A 113 12.45 -13.66 6.28
N ASP A 114 13.75 -13.92 6.08
CA ASP A 114 14.74 -14.10 7.15
C ASP A 114 14.30 -15.12 8.21
N GLY A 115 13.58 -16.17 7.77
CA GLY A 115 13.05 -17.21 8.63
C GLY A 115 11.77 -16.87 9.39
N VAL A 116 11.18 -15.69 9.17
CA VAL A 116 9.93 -15.28 9.85
C VAL A 116 8.78 -16.19 9.46
N THR A 117 8.17 -16.82 10.44
CA THR A 117 7.07 -17.78 10.28
C THR A 117 5.72 -17.13 10.49
N TRP A 118 4.65 -17.80 10.00
CA TRP A 118 3.28 -17.36 10.29
C TRP A 118 3.00 -17.26 11.79
N ASP A 119 3.58 -18.14 12.57
CA ASP A 119 3.35 -18.22 14.01
C ASP A 119 3.86 -16.98 14.74
N GLU A 120 5.04 -16.53 14.37
CA GLU A 120 5.64 -15.30 14.89
C GLU A 120 4.84 -14.08 14.43
N VAL A 121 4.44 -14.05 13.15
CA VAL A 121 3.62 -12.97 12.60
C VAL A 121 2.28 -12.88 13.32
N PHE A 122 1.60 -14.01 13.53
CA PHE A 122 0.31 -14.03 14.22
C PHE A 122 0.43 -13.58 15.69
N ALA A 123 1.48 -13.99 16.38
CA ALA A 123 1.74 -13.56 17.76
C ALA A 123 1.98 -12.04 17.85
N GLN A 124 2.70 -11.45 16.88
CA GLN A 124 3.02 -10.01 16.85
C GLN A 124 1.88 -9.16 16.28
N LEU A 125 0.93 -9.76 15.55
CA LEU A 125 -0.04 -9.06 14.70
C LEU A 125 -0.90 -8.06 15.47
N TYR A 126 -1.37 -8.42 16.67
CA TYR A 126 -2.24 -7.55 17.48
C TYR A 126 -1.54 -6.21 17.81
N ASP A 127 -0.32 -6.26 18.29
CA ASP A 127 0.45 -5.07 18.64
C ASP A 127 0.80 -4.24 17.41
N ALA A 128 1.16 -4.91 16.32
CA ALA A 128 1.50 -4.27 15.06
C ALA A 128 0.35 -3.44 14.48
N ILE A 129 -0.87 -4.01 14.44
CA ILE A 129 -2.01 -3.37 13.78
C ILE A 129 -2.77 -2.40 14.68
N SER A 130 -2.66 -2.51 16.01
CA SER A 130 -3.38 -1.65 16.96
C SER A 130 -3.07 -0.17 16.74
N LYS A 131 -1.83 0.16 16.36
CA LYS A 131 -1.30 1.52 16.17
C LYS A 131 -1.66 2.15 14.81
N ILE A 132 -2.24 1.37 13.87
CA ILE A 132 -2.52 1.85 12.52
C ILE A 132 -3.68 2.84 12.54
N LYS A 133 -3.44 4.02 11.96
CA LYS A 133 -4.43 5.09 11.75
C LYS A 133 -4.80 5.15 10.26
N ILE A 134 -6.02 5.60 9.96
CA ILE A 134 -6.48 5.80 8.59
C ILE A 134 -6.81 7.27 8.42
N VAL A 135 -6.30 7.88 7.36
CA VAL A 135 -6.45 9.33 7.13
C VAL A 135 -6.78 9.63 5.67
N VAL A 136 -7.60 10.64 5.45
CA VAL A 136 -7.80 11.23 4.12
C VAL A 136 -6.79 12.34 3.92
N VAL A 137 -6.04 12.25 2.81
CA VAL A 137 -5.07 13.26 2.42
C VAL A 137 -5.50 13.94 1.12
N ASN A 138 -5.92 15.18 1.24
CA ASN A 138 -6.32 15.99 0.09
C ASN A 138 -5.81 17.43 0.25
N SER A 139 -5.94 18.25 -0.81
CA SER A 139 -5.53 19.66 -0.80
C SER A 139 -6.56 20.61 -0.17
N GLY A 140 -7.64 20.08 0.39
CA GLY A 140 -8.69 20.89 1.03
C GLY A 140 -8.29 21.43 2.42
N LYS A 141 -9.03 22.43 2.90
CA LYS A 141 -8.79 23.06 4.21
C LYS A 141 -8.86 22.07 5.39
N ASN A 142 -9.57 20.97 5.23
CA ASN A 142 -9.76 19.92 6.25
C ASN A 142 -8.85 18.69 6.00
N SER A 143 -7.78 18.82 5.22
CA SER A 143 -6.87 17.72 4.97
C SER A 143 -6.09 17.38 6.24
N SER A 144 -6.17 16.14 6.69
CA SER A 144 -5.23 15.62 7.68
C SER A 144 -3.83 15.65 7.08
N LYS A 145 -2.94 16.47 7.62
CA LYS A 145 -1.53 16.43 7.26
C LYS A 145 -0.89 15.26 7.99
N LEU A 146 -0.11 14.47 7.26
CA LEU A 146 0.75 13.49 7.86
C LEU A 146 1.91 14.25 8.51
N ASN A 147 1.99 14.20 9.82
CA ASN A 147 3.07 14.81 10.56
C ASN A 147 3.98 13.72 11.11
N TYR A 148 4.99 13.37 10.33
CA TYR A 148 5.94 12.35 10.70
C TYR A 148 6.88 12.84 11.82
N ASP A 149 7.28 14.10 11.81
CA ASP A 149 8.21 14.70 12.77
C ASP A 149 7.67 14.67 14.22
N ASP A 150 6.36 14.83 14.39
CA ASP A 150 5.72 14.78 15.70
C ASP A 150 5.51 13.34 16.22
N ASN A 151 5.69 12.32 15.37
CA ASN A 151 5.49 10.91 15.73
C ASN A 151 6.85 10.20 15.89
N LYS A 152 7.60 10.55 16.93
CA LYS A 152 8.92 9.97 17.23
C LYS A 152 8.89 8.44 17.44
N ASP A 153 7.75 7.89 17.85
CA ASP A 153 7.53 6.45 18.02
C ASP A 153 7.13 5.72 16.73
N GLY A 154 7.26 6.39 15.59
CA GLY A 154 6.85 5.88 14.28
C GLY A 154 5.35 5.99 14.03
N LEU A 155 4.97 6.55 12.88
CA LEU A 155 3.59 6.64 12.42
C LEU A 155 3.26 5.46 11.51
N ARG A 156 2.19 4.70 11.86
CA ARG A 156 1.64 3.64 11.01
C ARG A 156 0.33 4.14 10.43
N VAL A 157 0.28 4.30 9.10
CA VAL A 157 -0.85 5.00 8.47
C VAL A 157 -1.28 4.40 7.15
N ILE A 158 -2.60 4.36 6.94
CA ILE A 158 -3.22 4.12 5.64
C ILE A 158 -3.72 5.48 5.14
N ALA A 159 -3.09 6.01 4.10
CA ALA A 159 -3.41 7.29 3.51
C ALA A 159 -4.34 7.09 2.29
N VAL A 160 -5.57 7.57 2.40
CA VAL A 160 -6.54 7.61 1.29
C VAL A 160 -6.48 8.97 0.65
N GLY A 161 -6.19 9.05 -0.65
CA GLY A 161 -6.10 10.35 -1.30
C GLY A 161 -6.07 10.34 -2.81
N GLY A 162 -6.07 11.54 -3.36
CA GLY A 162 -6.03 11.80 -4.80
C GLY A 162 -4.67 12.32 -5.26
N LEU A 163 -4.69 13.28 -6.21
CA LEU A 163 -3.49 13.91 -6.79
C LEU A 163 -2.67 14.72 -5.76
N ALA A 164 -3.26 15.14 -4.65
CA ALA A 164 -2.51 15.83 -3.59
C ALA A 164 -1.34 14.97 -3.06
N LEU A 165 -1.49 13.65 -3.09
CA LEU A 165 -0.45 12.70 -2.71
C LEU A 165 0.72 12.67 -3.72
N SER A 166 0.52 13.07 -4.98
CA SER A 166 1.58 13.11 -5.99
C SER A 166 2.42 14.40 -5.97
N ARG A 167 1.96 15.44 -5.26
CA ARG A 167 2.59 16.76 -5.26
C ARG A 167 2.93 17.21 -3.84
N GLY A 168 4.20 17.16 -3.50
CA GLY A 168 4.71 17.79 -2.28
C GLY A 168 4.49 17.04 -0.96
N LEU A 169 3.94 15.80 -0.99
CA LEU A 169 3.84 14.96 0.19
C LEU A 169 4.78 13.76 0.06
N THR A 170 5.60 13.54 1.06
CA THR A 170 6.39 12.32 1.19
C THR A 170 5.63 11.34 2.08
N LEU A 171 5.47 10.10 1.61
CA LEU A 171 4.96 8.99 2.42
C LEU A 171 6.15 8.20 2.93
N GLU A 172 6.56 8.49 4.16
CA GLU A 172 7.67 7.79 4.78
C GLU A 172 7.31 6.35 5.10
N GLY A 173 8.25 5.44 4.88
CA GLY A 173 8.05 4.02 5.12
C GLY A 173 6.94 3.39 4.27
N LEU A 174 6.74 3.85 3.03
CA LEU A 174 5.71 3.32 2.14
C LEU A 174 6.02 1.86 1.77
N MET A 175 5.14 0.94 2.17
CA MET A 175 5.24 -0.49 1.90
C MET A 175 4.19 -1.00 0.92
N THR A 176 2.99 -0.43 0.95
CA THR A 176 1.88 -0.91 0.12
C THR A 176 1.24 0.24 -0.63
N SER A 177 1.04 0.06 -1.93
CA SER A 177 0.40 1.06 -2.78
C SER A 177 -0.72 0.43 -3.59
N TYR A 178 -1.90 1.03 -3.55
CA TYR A 178 -3.06 0.62 -4.30
C TYR A 178 -3.52 1.74 -5.23
N PHE A 179 -3.35 1.53 -6.55
CA PHE A 179 -3.71 2.48 -7.59
C PHE A 179 -4.80 1.91 -8.48
N TYR A 180 -6.00 2.41 -8.33
CA TYR A 180 -7.09 2.09 -9.23
C TYR A 180 -7.30 3.19 -10.29
N ARG A 181 -7.01 4.45 -9.91
CA ARG A 181 -7.18 5.57 -10.81
C ARG A 181 -6.16 5.52 -11.94
N ASN A 182 -6.67 5.52 -13.18
CA ASN A 182 -5.84 5.65 -14.36
C ASN A 182 -5.56 7.14 -14.67
N THR A 183 -4.35 7.40 -15.14
CA THR A 183 -3.99 8.64 -15.80
C THR A 183 -3.21 8.28 -17.07
N SER A 184 -3.52 8.96 -18.16
CA SER A 184 -2.79 8.82 -19.43
C SER A 184 -1.63 9.82 -19.57
N THR A 185 -1.51 10.75 -18.61
CA THR A 185 -0.50 11.80 -18.64
C THR A 185 0.81 11.25 -18.09
N PHE A 186 1.84 11.25 -18.93
CA PHE A 186 3.19 10.77 -18.62
C PHE A 186 3.74 11.39 -17.32
N ASP A 187 3.65 12.72 -17.18
CA ASP A 187 4.15 13.44 -16.02
C ASP A 187 3.50 12.98 -14.71
N VAL A 188 2.19 12.72 -14.72
CA VAL A 188 1.48 12.24 -13.54
C VAL A 188 1.88 10.83 -13.19
N LEU A 189 2.08 9.95 -14.19
CA LEU A 189 2.58 8.59 -13.97
C LEU A 189 3.99 8.62 -13.37
N MET A 190 4.87 9.45 -13.89
CA MET A 190 6.24 9.59 -13.37
C MET A 190 6.26 10.18 -11.97
N GLN A 191 5.41 11.18 -11.68
CA GLN A 191 5.23 11.73 -10.33
C GLN A 191 4.71 10.69 -9.33
N MET A 192 3.83 9.79 -9.77
CA MET A 192 3.36 8.66 -8.94
C MET A 192 4.45 7.60 -8.78
N GLY A 193 5.27 7.37 -9.79
CA GLY A 193 6.38 6.40 -9.78
C GLY A 193 7.49 6.76 -8.78
N ARG A 194 7.65 8.03 -8.40
CA ARG A 194 8.64 8.44 -7.38
C ARG A 194 8.44 7.76 -6.01
N TRP A 195 7.26 7.24 -5.72
CA TRP A 195 6.99 6.49 -4.48
C TRP A 195 7.54 5.06 -4.49
N PHE A 196 7.98 4.56 -5.65
CA PHE A 196 8.52 3.20 -5.83
C PHE A 196 10.04 3.14 -5.67
N GLY A 197 10.65 4.14 -5.03
CA GLY A 197 12.09 4.20 -4.82
C GLY A 197 12.61 3.09 -3.91
N TYR A 198 13.94 3.01 -3.84
CA TYR A 198 14.67 2.07 -2.99
C TYR A 198 14.20 2.12 -1.52
N ARG A 199 14.11 0.95 -0.89
CA ARG A 199 13.64 0.76 0.48
C ARG A 199 14.58 -0.18 1.22
N GLU A 200 15.59 0.40 1.86
CA GLU A 200 16.57 -0.37 2.62
C GLU A 200 15.91 -1.15 3.76
N GLY A 201 16.18 -2.46 3.81
CA GLY A 201 15.73 -3.35 4.88
C GLY A 201 14.28 -3.84 4.83
N TYR A 202 13.45 -3.38 3.83
CA TYR A 202 12.06 -3.85 3.69
C TYR A 202 11.51 -3.82 2.26
N ASP A 203 12.37 -3.77 1.26
CA ASP A 203 11.99 -3.81 -0.16
C ASP A 203 11.24 -5.10 -0.53
N ASP A 204 11.59 -6.22 0.07
CA ASP A 204 10.92 -7.52 -0.06
C ASP A 204 9.48 -7.52 0.48
N LEU A 205 9.10 -6.57 1.34
CA LEU A 205 7.75 -6.39 1.86
C LEU A 205 6.91 -5.42 1.01
N CYS A 206 7.53 -4.70 0.07
CA CYS A 206 6.83 -3.72 -0.74
C CYS A 206 5.92 -4.39 -1.78
N ARG A 207 4.66 -3.95 -1.86
CA ARG A 207 3.68 -4.46 -2.83
C ARG A 207 2.91 -3.32 -3.47
N ILE A 208 2.64 -3.50 -4.78
CA ILE A 208 1.92 -2.53 -5.59
C ILE A 208 0.76 -3.21 -6.32
N TRP A 209 -0.42 -2.65 -6.19
CA TRP A 209 -1.58 -3.01 -6.98
C TRP A 209 -1.83 -1.94 -8.04
N LEU A 210 -1.82 -2.34 -9.29
CA LEU A 210 -2.06 -1.48 -10.45
C LEU A 210 -3.15 -2.06 -11.32
N THR A 211 -3.90 -1.19 -12.01
CA THR A 211 -4.74 -1.65 -13.12
C THR A 211 -3.86 -2.18 -14.27
N LYS A 212 -4.39 -3.09 -15.09
CA LYS A 212 -3.69 -3.58 -16.28
C LYS A 212 -3.26 -2.44 -17.20
N THR A 213 -4.09 -1.42 -17.33
CA THR A 213 -3.80 -0.22 -18.15
C THR A 213 -2.62 0.56 -17.57
N SER A 214 -2.63 0.86 -16.28
CA SER A 214 -1.51 1.55 -15.63
C SER A 214 -0.21 0.75 -15.73
N TYR A 215 -0.26 -0.57 -15.53
CA TYR A 215 0.90 -1.45 -15.71
C TYR A 215 1.46 -1.36 -17.14
N SER A 216 0.59 -1.38 -18.16
CA SER A 216 1.01 -1.26 -19.56
C SER A 216 1.69 0.08 -19.84
N TYR A 217 1.20 1.17 -19.27
CA TYR A 217 1.81 2.48 -19.40
C TYR A 217 3.20 2.54 -18.74
N TYR A 218 3.35 2.04 -17.52
CA TYR A 218 4.66 1.98 -16.87
C TYR A 218 5.65 1.11 -17.64
N LYS A 219 5.21 -0.02 -18.18
CA LYS A 219 6.03 -0.88 -19.04
C LYS A 219 6.50 -0.18 -20.32
N TYR A 220 5.61 0.60 -20.93
CA TYR A 220 5.95 1.41 -22.10
C TYR A 220 6.99 2.49 -21.75
N ILE A 221 6.77 3.23 -20.67
CA ILE A 221 7.70 4.26 -20.18
C ILE A 221 9.09 3.66 -19.94
N TYR A 222 9.15 2.55 -19.22
CA TYR A 222 10.42 1.86 -18.93
C TYR A 222 11.17 1.50 -20.21
N LYS A 223 10.51 0.85 -21.18
CA LYS A 223 11.12 0.49 -22.45
C LYS A 223 11.60 1.69 -23.25
N SER A 224 10.82 2.76 -23.30
CA SER A 224 11.20 4.00 -24.01
C SER A 224 12.39 4.69 -23.36
N THR A 225 12.46 4.67 -22.03
CA THR A 225 13.59 5.23 -21.28
C THR A 225 14.86 4.40 -21.48
N GLU A 226 14.75 3.07 -21.48
CA GLU A 226 15.90 2.19 -21.80
C GLU A 226 16.43 2.40 -23.20
N ALA A 227 15.55 2.48 -24.20
CA ALA A 227 15.94 2.76 -25.59
C ALA A 227 16.67 4.10 -25.68
N LEU A 228 16.10 5.18 -25.13
CA LEU A 228 16.72 6.49 -25.12
C LEU A 228 18.09 6.49 -24.41
N THR A 229 18.20 5.80 -23.29
CA THR A 229 19.47 5.68 -22.54
C THR A 229 20.53 4.95 -23.37
N SER A 230 20.13 3.91 -24.09
CA SER A 230 21.01 3.17 -25.01
C SER A 230 21.47 4.05 -26.15
N ASP A 231 20.56 4.80 -26.76
CA ASP A 231 20.88 5.71 -27.88
C ASP A 231 21.87 6.80 -27.43
N ILE A 232 21.63 7.43 -26.27
CA ILE A 232 22.53 8.45 -25.72
C ILE A 232 23.93 7.85 -25.44
N ARG A 233 24.01 6.64 -24.91
CA ARG A 233 25.29 5.95 -24.67
C ARG A 233 26.03 5.72 -25.99
N THR A 234 25.33 5.25 -27.02
CA THR A 234 25.89 5.01 -28.35
C THR A 234 26.40 6.32 -29.00
N MET A 235 25.59 7.40 -28.92
CA MET A 235 26.00 8.73 -29.39
C MET A 235 27.25 9.23 -28.66
N GLY A 236 27.33 9.03 -27.34
CA GLY A 236 28.50 9.40 -26.55
C GLY A 236 29.76 8.64 -26.96
N LEU A 237 29.63 7.34 -27.28
CA LEU A 237 30.74 6.52 -27.78
C LEU A 237 31.19 6.95 -29.20
N GLU A 238 30.26 7.32 -30.06
CA GLU A 238 30.53 7.78 -31.44
C GLU A 238 30.92 9.26 -31.51
N LYS A 239 31.01 9.97 -30.38
CA LYS A 239 31.28 11.43 -30.30
C LYS A 239 30.32 12.27 -31.16
N ARG A 240 29.09 11.80 -31.36
CA ARG A 240 28.05 12.56 -32.05
C ARG A 240 27.32 13.44 -30.99
N ASN A 241 27.14 14.72 -31.37
CA ASN A 241 26.26 15.58 -30.54
C ASN A 241 24.81 15.13 -30.70
N PRO A 242 23.98 15.23 -29.62
CA PRO A 242 22.57 14.92 -29.70
C PRO A 242 21.83 15.88 -30.66
#